data_6dd575bc375ba1e1da8a3693080c1d89
#
_entry.id   6dd575bc375ba1e1da8a3693080c1d89
#
_cell.length_a   1.000
_cell.length_b   1.000
_cell.length_c   1.000
_cell.angle_alpha   90.00
_cell.angle_beta   90.00
_cell.angle_gamma   90.00
#
_symmetry.space_group_name_H-M   'P 1'
#
loop_
_entity.id
_entity.type
_entity.pdbx_description
1 polymer ?
#
loop_
_entity_poly.entity_id
_entity_poly.type
_entity_poly.pdbx_seq_one_letter_code
_entity_poly.pdbx_strand_id
1 'polypeptide(L)'
;MRQFQSLLLVLGILFFSPSRASDYHEQLVLRPLHPSLLLASFNFQSNTTLASFDQQNFRYFPRSLGQILQHANTRELHLRFSLGRWDAESWGARPWGGAREGGTGVELWAWVEAETDEEADGRWLTLTNALSGLFCASLNFIDSTRTIRPVMSFQPAGNHANSTAENLHLLHGTLPREVVCTENLTPFLKLLPCKGKAGISSLLDGHKLFDASWQSMSIDVQPICPSDGSECQLQITQTIDMVLDIQRSKRPRDNPIPRPVAYEELKCNTSKPYNSHDTCFPLDTSAQEEEWSLSQIFGHSMKGPCPLATDGIDPVCINVPHARNVYTSAGAHEHKDSTGYTRCFELNPEGDFELILPQQDISEKSPLEQPLLYAERSFIGYGQERGGVQAILTNPSATESVDFVYMESLPWFMKLYLHTLKAKINGQDKSVIQEMYYRPALDRKRGTQLEVRILIPANSTVVLTYDFEKAILRYTEYPPDANRGFDIAPAVITIGDVSIRTTTLLLPLPTPDFSMPYNVIILTSTVMALSFGFIFNLLVRRFVAVDEAEKWDVRAVRLKIAAMARKLVGKFRKAKKVEKKE
;
A
#
# COMPACT_ATOMS: atom_id res chain seq x y z
N MET A 1 -34.90 -48.52 33.10
CA MET A 1 -35.03 -47.03 33.01
C MET A 1 -33.95 -46.28 33.78
N ARG A 2 -33.41 -46.71 34.91
CA ARG A 2 -32.29 -46.00 35.61
C ARG A 2 -30.93 -46.06 34.91
N GLN A 3 -30.63 -47.07 34.11
CA GLN A 3 -29.37 -47.17 33.36
C GLN A 3 -29.34 -46.28 32.11
N PHE A 4 -30.49 -45.92 31.53
CA PHE A 4 -30.58 -45.01 30.40
C PHE A 4 -30.40 -43.52 30.78
N GLN A 5 -30.78 -43.15 32.02
CA GLN A 5 -30.57 -41.80 32.53
C GLN A 5 -29.09 -41.50 32.87
N SER A 6 -28.35 -42.53 33.34
CA SER A 6 -26.91 -42.39 33.61
C SER A 6 -26.09 -42.28 32.32
N LEU A 7 -26.51 -42.91 31.23
CA LEU A 7 -25.82 -42.81 29.92
C LEU A 7 -26.03 -41.45 29.27
N LEU A 8 -27.20 -40.84 29.42
CA LEU A 8 -27.48 -39.49 28.92
C LEU A 8 -26.74 -38.41 29.70
N LEU A 9 -26.50 -38.60 31.01
CA LEU A 9 -25.70 -37.65 31.83
C LEU A 9 -24.20 -37.75 31.54
N VAL A 10 -23.67 -38.92 31.20
CA VAL A 10 -22.27 -39.10 30.79
C VAL A 10 -22.02 -38.59 29.36
N LEU A 11 -22.99 -38.75 28.44
CA LEU A 11 -22.89 -38.12 27.11
C LEU A 11 -23.00 -36.57 27.15
N GLY A 12 -23.72 -36.01 28.12
CA GLY A 12 -23.82 -34.55 28.30
C GLY A 12 -22.56 -33.88 28.83
N ILE A 13 -21.67 -34.61 29.49
CA ILE A 13 -20.42 -34.07 30.08
C ILE A 13 -19.26 -34.10 29.06
N LEU A 14 -19.35 -34.90 28.01
CA LEU A 14 -18.31 -35.02 27.00
C LEU A 14 -18.33 -33.91 25.91
N PHE A 15 -19.34 -33.02 25.92
CA PHE A 15 -19.46 -31.95 24.93
C PHE A 15 -19.18 -30.55 25.45
N PHE A 16 -18.82 -30.38 26.71
CA PHE A 16 -18.30 -29.14 27.25
C PHE A 16 -16.78 -29.22 27.38
N SER A 17 -16.05 -29.37 26.28
CA SER A 17 -14.72 -28.78 26.20
C SER A 17 -14.94 -27.29 26.23
N PRO A 18 -14.35 -26.53 27.18
CA PRO A 18 -14.32 -25.09 27.05
C PRO A 18 -13.56 -24.80 25.76
N SER A 19 -14.29 -24.50 24.72
CA SER A 19 -13.72 -23.88 23.51
C SER A 19 -13.04 -22.63 24.02
N ARG A 20 -11.69 -22.65 24.21
CA ARG A 20 -10.89 -21.44 24.36
C ARG A 20 -11.24 -20.59 23.16
N ALA A 21 -11.95 -19.49 23.43
CA ALA A 21 -12.40 -18.58 22.41
C ALA A 21 -11.17 -18.06 21.68
N SER A 22 -11.11 -18.29 20.39
CA SER A 22 -10.25 -17.51 19.53
C SER A 22 -10.79 -16.09 19.57
N ASP A 23 -10.00 -15.19 20.12
CA ASP A 23 -10.40 -13.82 20.33
C ASP A 23 -10.27 -13.07 18.99
N TYR A 24 -11.33 -12.36 18.60
CA TYR A 24 -11.34 -11.45 17.47
C TYR A 24 -11.71 -10.05 17.95
N HIS A 25 -10.87 -9.08 17.62
CA HIS A 25 -10.98 -7.70 18.07
C HIS A 25 -10.96 -6.75 16.88
N GLU A 26 -11.83 -5.75 16.93
CA GLU A 26 -11.86 -4.64 15.99
C GLU A 26 -11.65 -3.33 16.75
N GLN A 27 -10.91 -2.40 16.17
CA GLN A 27 -10.75 -1.06 16.73
C GLN A 27 -10.60 -0.03 15.61
N LEU A 28 -11.36 1.06 15.70
CA LEU A 28 -11.22 2.25 14.86
C LEU A 28 -10.72 3.41 15.71
N VAL A 29 -9.61 4.01 15.34
CA VAL A 29 -9.09 5.23 15.96
C VAL A 29 -9.17 6.37 14.96
N LEU A 30 -9.88 7.43 15.34
CA LEU A 30 -10.04 8.65 14.57
C LEU A 30 -9.20 9.75 15.21
N ARG A 31 -8.31 10.37 14.43
CA ARG A 31 -7.49 11.49 14.89
C ARG A 31 -7.63 12.66 13.93
N PRO A 32 -8.39 13.71 14.29
CA PRO A 32 -8.42 14.94 13.53
C PRO A 32 -7.02 15.55 13.42
N LEU A 33 -6.61 15.86 12.19
CA LEU A 33 -5.36 16.53 11.86
C LEU A 33 -5.69 17.95 11.36
N HIS A 34 -4.86 18.91 11.72
CA HIS A 34 -5.09 20.28 11.29
C HIS A 34 -4.63 20.49 9.83
N PRO A 35 -5.35 21.31 9.03
CA PRO A 35 -6.57 22.09 9.35
C PRO A 35 -7.87 21.37 9.02
N SER A 36 -7.92 20.44 8.08
CA SER A 36 -9.16 19.80 7.59
C SER A 36 -8.95 18.35 7.19
N LEU A 37 -8.01 17.69 7.87
CA LEU A 37 -7.66 16.29 7.62
C LEU A 37 -8.12 15.41 8.79
N LEU A 38 -8.45 14.17 8.46
CA LEU A 38 -8.81 13.13 9.43
C LEU A 38 -7.95 11.90 9.19
N LEU A 39 -7.18 11.50 10.19
CA LEU A 39 -6.57 10.17 10.20
C LEU A 39 -7.59 9.16 10.73
N ALA A 40 -7.85 8.13 9.95
CA ALA A 40 -8.66 6.99 10.35
C ALA A 40 -7.80 5.73 10.31
N SER A 41 -7.66 5.09 11.48
CA SER A 41 -6.86 3.88 11.66
C SER A 41 -7.76 2.71 12.06
N PHE A 42 -7.89 1.75 11.17
CA PHE A 42 -8.66 0.52 11.36
C PHE A 42 -7.72 -0.62 11.75
N ASN A 43 -8.00 -1.30 12.83
CA ASN A 43 -7.26 -2.45 13.31
C ASN A 43 -8.18 -3.65 13.50
N PHE A 44 -7.80 -4.78 12.91
CA PHE A 44 -8.49 -6.06 13.01
C PHE A 44 -7.49 -7.11 13.47
N GLN A 45 -7.73 -7.75 14.58
CA GLN A 45 -6.82 -8.73 15.17
C GLN A 45 -7.56 -10.00 15.51
N SER A 46 -7.01 -11.15 15.12
CA SER A 46 -7.51 -12.44 15.57
C SER A 46 -6.38 -13.38 15.96
N ASN A 47 -6.66 -14.21 16.95
CA ASN A 47 -5.74 -15.19 17.48
C ASN A 47 -6.28 -16.61 17.22
N THR A 48 -5.38 -17.53 16.84
CA THR A 48 -5.69 -18.93 16.59
C THR A 48 -4.57 -19.78 17.18
N THR A 49 -4.88 -20.88 17.88
CA THR A 49 -3.83 -21.75 18.42
C THR A 49 -3.05 -22.41 17.27
N LEU A 50 -1.72 -22.56 17.44
CA LEU A 50 -0.89 -23.20 16.42
C LEU A 50 -1.37 -24.63 16.11
N ALA A 51 -1.76 -25.39 17.12
CA ALA A 51 -2.32 -26.74 16.92
C ALA A 51 -3.58 -26.73 16.02
N SER A 52 -4.46 -25.74 16.21
CA SER A 52 -5.65 -25.56 15.36
C SER A 52 -5.28 -25.16 13.94
N PHE A 53 -4.30 -24.29 13.79
CA PHE A 53 -3.77 -23.87 12.48
C PHE A 53 -3.14 -25.04 11.71
N ASP A 54 -2.31 -25.86 12.37
CA ASP A 54 -1.65 -27.03 11.76
C ASP A 54 -2.66 -28.09 11.33
N GLN A 55 -3.76 -28.26 12.09
CA GLN A 55 -4.88 -29.13 11.75
C GLN A 55 -5.82 -28.56 10.67
N GLN A 56 -5.50 -27.38 10.12
CA GLN A 56 -6.32 -26.66 9.15
C GLN A 56 -7.72 -26.26 9.66
N ASN A 57 -7.85 -26.07 10.95
CA ASN A 57 -9.08 -25.58 11.57
C ASN A 57 -9.04 -24.03 11.63
N PHE A 58 -9.33 -23.41 10.52
CA PHE A 58 -9.24 -21.96 10.32
C PHE A 58 -10.53 -21.24 10.77
N ARG A 59 -10.83 -21.21 12.05
CA ARG A 59 -12.09 -20.61 12.55
C ARG A 59 -12.16 -19.09 12.29
N TYR A 60 -11.19 -18.33 12.76
CA TYR A 60 -11.08 -16.89 12.55
C TYR A 60 -9.89 -16.50 11.64
N PHE A 61 -8.98 -17.45 11.45
CA PHE A 61 -7.89 -17.27 10.51
C PHE A 61 -8.36 -17.48 9.07
N PRO A 62 -8.03 -16.60 8.11
CA PRO A 62 -8.46 -16.73 6.72
C PRO A 62 -7.87 -17.99 6.08
N ARG A 63 -8.73 -18.93 5.67
CA ARG A 63 -8.31 -20.23 5.12
C ARG A 63 -7.39 -20.10 3.91
N SER A 64 -7.67 -19.17 2.98
CA SER A 64 -6.84 -18.99 1.79
C SER A 64 -5.41 -18.57 2.14
N LEU A 65 -5.25 -17.62 3.06
CA LEU A 65 -3.95 -17.19 3.53
C LEU A 65 -3.26 -18.31 4.33
N GLY A 66 -3.97 -18.99 5.22
CA GLY A 66 -3.41 -20.10 6.01
C GLY A 66 -2.85 -21.23 5.15
N GLN A 67 -3.55 -21.62 4.09
CA GLN A 67 -3.08 -22.65 3.16
C GLN A 67 -1.85 -22.19 2.37
N ILE A 68 -1.76 -20.91 2.00
CA ILE A 68 -0.56 -20.34 1.35
C ILE A 68 0.64 -20.41 2.30
N LEU A 69 0.48 -19.96 3.54
CA LEU A 69 1.54 -19.98 4.54
C LEU A 69 2.06 -21.40 4.81
N GLN A 70 1.16 -22.36 4.98
CA GLN A 70 1.53 -23.76 5.14
C GLN A 70 2.26 -24.33 3.92
N HIS A 71 1.78 -24.03 2.71
CA HIS A 71 2.39 -24.52 1.47
C HIS A 71 3.79 -23.96 1.24
N ALA A 72 4.03 -22.70 1.61
CA ALA A 72 5.32 -22.03 1.50
C ALA A 72 6.19 -22.21 2.77
N ASN A 73 5.77 -22.97 3.77
CA ASN A 73 6.43 -23.10 5.08
C ASN A 73 6.82 -21.74 5.68
N THR A 74 5.91 -20.78 5.58
CA THR A 74 6.11 -19.43 6.11
C THR A 74 5.63 -19.37 7.55
N ARG A 75 6.51 -19.01 8.47
CA ARG A 75 6.22 -18.95 9.92
C ARG A 75 5.78 -17.56 10.37
N GLU A 76 6.25 -16.53 9.68
CA GLU A 76 5.90 -15.14 9.93
C GLU A 76 5.80 -14.39 8.60
N LEU A 77 4.78 -13.55 8.44
CA LEU A 77 4.49 -12.82 7.21
C LEU A 77 4.12 -11.38 7.52
N HIS A 78 4.71 -10.47 6.75
CA HIS A 78 4.36 -9.05 6.79
C HIS A 78 4.19 -8.54 5.35
N LEU A 79 2.97 -8.14 5.00
CA LEU A 79 2.62 -7.63 3.68
C LEU A 79 2.08 -6.21 3.83
N ARG A 80 2.58 -5.30 3.02
CA ARG A 80 2.23 -3.87 3.03
C ARG A 80 1.80 -3.42 1.64
N PHE A 81 0.75 -2.61 1.61
CA PHE A 81 0.30 -1.87 0.44
C PHE A 81 0.18 -0.41 0.85
N SER A 82 0.98 0.49 0.30
CA SER A 82 0.99 1.88 0.73
C SER A 82 1.05 2.83 -0.45
N LEU A 83 0.41 3.98 -0.30
CA LEU A 83 0.41 5.05 -1.28
C LEU A 83 0.44 6.41 -0.58
N GLY A 84 1.15 7.36 -1.19
CA GLY A 84 1.33 8.69 -0.64
C GLY A 84 2.59 8.82 0.22
N ARG A 85 2.78 10.00 0.78
CA ARG A 85 3.88 10.33 1.70
C ARG A 85 3.30 10.81 3.01
N TRP A 86 3.78 10.26 4.12
CA TRP A 86 3.46 10.76 5.45
C TRP A 86 4.18 12.08 5.72
N ASP A 87 3.41 13.10 6.08
CA ASP A 87 3.96 14.41 6.48
C ASP A 87 4.12 14.45 8.01
N ALA A 88 5.31 14.07 8.47
CA ALA A 88 5.60 14.01 9.89
C ALA A 88 5.65 15.38 10.58
N GLU A 89 5.92 16.46 9.83
CA GLU A 89 5.96 17.83 10.35
C GLU A 89 4.55 18.34 10.66
N SER A 90 3.59 18.07 9.75
CA SER A 90 2.21 18.55 9.90
C SER A 90 1.31 17.57 10.68
N TRP A 91 1.57 16.25 10.58
CA TRP A 91 0.70 15.20 11.14
C TRP A 91 1.26 14.54 12.39
N GLY A 92 2.53 14.81 12.73
CA GLY A 92 3.22 14.23 13.87
C GLY A 92 3.60 12.78 13.69
N ALA A 93 3.60 11.99 14.77
CA ALA A 93 3.95 10.59 14.75
C ALA A 93 2.98 9.77 13.86
N ARG A 94 3.56 8.75 13.20
CA ARG A 94 2.82 7.81 12.38
C ARG A 94 1.90 6.92 13.22
N PRO A 95 0.79 6.43 12.65
CA PRO A 95 -0.01 5.39 13.29
C PRO A 95 0.87 4.21 13.70
N TRP A 96 0.60 3.61 14.85
CA TRP A 96 1.33 2.46 15.38
C TRP A 96 2.86 2.68 15.49
N GLY A 97 3.30 3.93 15.64
CA GLY A 97 4.72 4.31 15.63
C GLY A 97 5.43 4.08 14.29
N GLY A 98 4.71 3.71 13.23
CA GLY A 98 5.24 3.32 11.92
C GLY A 98 5.46 1.81 11.74
N ALA A 99 5.18 0.97 12.74
CA ALA A 99 5.39 -0.48 12.67
C ALA A 99 4.58 -1.17 11.55
N ARG A 100 3.43 -0.60 11.21
CA ARG A 100 2.49 -1.17 10.23
C ARG A 100 2.46 -0.43 8.89
N GLU A 101 3.35 0.52 8.72
CA GLU A 101 3.53 1.24 7.46
C GLU A 101 4.45 0.46 6.51
N GLY A 102 4.20 0.55 5.21
CA GLY A 102 5.08 0.07 4.15
C GLY A 102 5.66 1.21 3.33
N GLY A 103 6.62 0.89 2.48
CA GLY A 103 7.05 1.78 1.41
C GLY A 103 5.97 1.93 0.34
N THR A 104 5.99 3.04 -0.41
CA THR A 104 5.05 3.27 -1.53
C THR A 104 5.07 2.11 -2.51
N GLY A 105 3.89 1.59 -2.84
CA GLY A 105 3.69 0.38 -3.62
C GLY A 105 3.46 -0.83 -2.73
N VAL A 106 4.14 -1.92 -3.00
CA VAL A 106 4.05 -3.17 -2.23
C VAL A 106 5.38 -3.53 -1.61
N GLU A 107 5.35 -3.90 -0.35
CA GLU A 107 6.49 -4.40 0.41
C GLU A 107 6.09 -5.70 1.11
N LEU A 108 6.96 -6.70 1.02
CA LEU A 108 6.78 -8.01 1.61
C LEU A 108 8.05 -8.45 2.32
N TRP A 109 7.93 -8.91 3.57
CA TRP A 109 8.98 -9.69 4.21
C TRP A 109 8.37 -10.86 4.96
N ALA A 110 9.13 -11.93 5.04
CA ALA A 110 8.67 -13.15 5.68
C ALA A 110 9.83 -13.97 6.24
N TRP A 111 9.53 -14.69 7.30
CA TRP A 111 10.39 -15.72 7.86
C TRP A 111 9.92 -17.07 7.34
N VAL A 112 10.77 -17.67 6.51
CA VAL A 112 10.50 -18.95 5.84
C VAL A 112 11.39 -20.02 6.45
N GLU A 113 10.81 -21.14 6.83
CA GLU A 113 11.53 -22.28 7.37
C GLU A 113 12.08 -23.12 6.21
N ALA A 114 13.40 -23.33 6.17
CA ALA A 114 14.10 -24.11 5.14
C ALA A 114 15.43 -24.65 5.67
N GLU A 115 15.90 -25.76 5.12
CA GLU A 115 17.22 -26.33 5.49
C GLU A 115 18.36 -25.62 4.77
N THR A 116 18.12 -25.09 3.58
CA THR A 116 19.12 -24.41 2.75
C THR A 116 18.62 -23.08 2.21
N ASP A 117 19.56 -22.21 1.81
CA ASP A 117 19.25 -20.93 1.17
C ASP A 117 18.51 -21.11 -0.17
N GLU A 118 18.86 -22.12 -0.96
CA GLU A 118 18.20 -22.41 -2.23
C GLU A 118 16.74 -22.86 -2.03
N GLU A 119 16.50 -23.66 -1.00
CA GLU A 119 15.15 -24.08 -0.64
C GLU A 119 14.32 -22.88 -0.15
N ALA A 120 14.89 -22.01 0.67
CA ALA A 120 14.26 -20.79 1.12
C ALA A 120 13.86 -19.89 -0.06
N ASP A 121 14.73 -19.73 -1.07
CA ASP A 121 14.42 -18.98 -2.30
C ASP A 121 13.28 -19.63 -3.09
N GLY A 122 13.23 -20.97 -3.17
CA GLY A 122 12.13 -21.70 -3.81
C GLY A 122 10.79 -21.52 -3.10
N ARG A 123 10.80 -21.57 -1.76
CA ARG A 123 9.60 -21.32 -0.93
C ARG A 123 9.14 -19.87 -1.01
N TRP A 124 10.09 -18.93 -1.03
CA TRP A 124 9.81 -17.52 -1.26
C TRP A 124 9.11 -17.24 -2.59
N LEU A 125 9.60 -17.86 -3.67
CA LEU A 125 8.95 -17.74 -4.97
C LEU A 125 7.53 -18.34 -4.97
N THR A 126 7.34 -19.45 -4.27
CA THR A 126 6.01 -20.05 -4.07
C THR A 126 5.08 -19.11 -3.31
N LEU A 127 5.57 -18.48 -2.24
CA LEU A 127 4.84 -17.51 -1.45
C LEU A 127 4.44 -16.29 -2.29
N THR A 128 5.38 -15.66 -2.97
CA THR A 128 5.15 -14.45 -3.78
C THR A 128 4.17 -14.71 -4.91
N ASN A 129 4.26 -15.86 -5.61
CA ASN A 129 3.32 -16.25 -6.65
C ASN A 129 1.89 -16.47 -6.11
N ALA A 130 1.77 -17.15 -4.97
CA ALA A 130 0.46 -17.42 -4.37
C ALA A 130 -0.20 -16.14 -3.84
N LEU A 131 0.57 -15.25 -3.19
CA LEU A 131 0.08 -13.95 -2.73
C LEU A 131 -0.28 -13.02 -3.91
N SER A 132 0.48 -13.06 -5.01
CA SER A 132 0.15 -12.34 -6.24
C SER A 132 -1.25 -12.70 -6.74
N GLY A 133 -1.57 -13.99 -6.78
CA GLY A 133 -2.91 -14.46 -7.17
C GLY A 133 -4.00 -14.09 -6.17
N LEU A 134 -3.70 -14.12 -4.86
CA LEU A 134 -4.67 -13.79 -3.82
C LEU A 134 -5.04 -12.31 -3.81
N PHE A 135 -4.06 -11.41 -3.94
CA PHE A 135 -4.24 -9.96 -3.79
C PHE A 135 -4.32 -9.21 -5.12
N CYS A 136 -4.24 -9.90 -6.26
CA CYS A 136 -4.19 -9.26 -7.59
C CYS A 136 -3.07 -8.20 -7.69
N ALA A 137 -1.93 -8.47 -7.08
CA ALA A 137 -0.75 -7.62 -7.07
C ALA A 137 0.41 -8.31 -7.77
N SER A 138 1.32 -7.55 -8.36
CA SER A 138 2.43 -8.09 -9.17
C SER A 138 3.57 -8.70 -8.33
N LEU A 139 3.27 -9.27 -7.15
CA LEU A 139 4.26 -9.84 -6.22
C LEU A 139 5.16 -10.91 -6.84
N ASN A 140 4.70 -11.59 -7.89
CA ASN A 140 5.48 -12.53 -8.67
C ASN A 140 6.70 -11.91 -9.39
N PHE A 141 6.79 -10.57 -9.47
CA PHE A 141 7.97 -9.85 -9.96
C PHE A 141 9.01 -9.55 -8.86
N ILE A 142 8.76 -9.97 -7.63
CA ILE A 142 9.78 -9.99 -6.58
C ILE A 142 10.66 -11.22 -6.78
N ASP A 143 11.55 -11.11 -7.75
CA ASP A 143 12.55 -12.14 -8.09
C ASP A 143 13.85 -11.96 -7.30
N SER A 144 14.85 -12.77 -7.59
CA SER A 144 16.18 -12.71 -6.94
C SER A 144 16.86 -11.34 -7.07
N THR A 145 16.55 -10.55 -8.10
CA THR A 145 17.14 -9.21 -8.32
C THR A 145 16.57 -8.16 -7.39
N ARG A 146 15.38 -8.40 -6.83
CA ARG A 146 14.63 -7.51 -5.93
C ARG A 146 14.49 -8.06 -4.51
N THR A 147 14.97 -9.26 -4.28
CA THR A 147 14.94 -9.90 -2.96
C THR A 147 16.27 -9.69 -2.25
N ILE A 148 16.21 -9.26 -1.01
CA ILE A 148 17.35 -9.17 -0.10
C ILE A 148 17.12 -10.02 1.15
N ARG A 149 18.18 -10.30 1.88
CA ARG A 149 18.17 -10.99 3.17
C ARG A 149 18.72 -10.06 4.25
N PRO A 150 17.85 -9.26 4.91
CA PRO A 150 18.29 -8.36 5.98
C PRO A 150 18.99 -9.13 7.11
N VAL A 151 19.99 -8.49 7.69
CA VAL A 151 20.79 -9.08 8.79
C VAL A 151 20.51 -8.38 10.12
N MET A 152 20.41 -7.05 10.08
CA MET A 152 20.18 -6.24 11.28
C MET A 152 18.75 -5.71 11.35
N SER A 153 18.11 -5.52 10.17
CA SER A 153 16.72 -5.03 10.07
C SER A 153 15.72 -6.18 10.09
N PHE A 154 14.46 -5.88 10.43
CA PHE A 154 13.35 -6.84 10.41
C PHE A 154 13.58 -8.06 11.31
N GLN A 155 14.00 -7.85 12.55
CA GLN A 155 14.04 -8.93 13.54
C GLN A 155 12.65 -9.57 13.67
N PRO A 156 12.56 -10.87 14.04
CA PRO A 156 11.26 -11.53 14.21
C PRO A 156 10.38 -10.74 15.19
N ALA A 157 9.17 -10.39 14.75
CA ALA A 157 8.18 -9.76 15.63
C ALA A 157 7.49 -10.81 16.50
N GLY A 158 7.46 -12.06 16.05
CA GLY A 158 6.92 -13.20 16.77
C GLY A 158 7.95 -13.94 17.60
N ASN A 159 7.46 -14.67 18.61
CA ASN A 159 8.28 -15.55 19.42
C ASN A 159 8.31 -16.96 18.81
N HIS A 160 9.39 -17.29 18.11
CA HIS A 160 9.57 -18.62 17.51
C HIS A 160 10.11 -19.63 18.53
N ALA A 161 9.64 -20.87 18.44
CA ALA A 161 10.19 -21.94 19.27
C ALA A 161 11.68 -22.18 18.93
N ASN A 162 12.52 -22.40 19.93
CA ASN A 162 13.96 -22.57 19.76
C ASN A 162 14.36 -23.64 18.72
N SER A 163 13.55 -24.69 18.56
CA SER A 163 13.78 -25.76 17.59
C SER A 163 13.59 -25.34 16.13
N THR A 164 12.82 -24.29 15.87
CA THR A 164 12.58 -23.78 14.51
C THR A 164 13.45 -22.59 14.16
N ALA A 165 14.00 -21.90 15.17
CA ALA A 165 14.76 -20.66 14.98
C ALA A 165 16.04 -20.86 14.13
N GLU A 166 16.67 -22.03 14.19
CA GLU A 166 17.92 -22.32 13.43
C GLU A 166 17.69 -22.44 11.91
N ASN A 167 16.48 -22.79 11.48
CA ASN A 167 16.12 -23.02 10.08
C ASN A 167 15.26 -21.90 9.48
N LEU A 168 15.17 -20.75 10.15
CA LEU A 168 14.40 -19.61 9.67
C LEU A 168 15.25 -18.69 8.82
N HIS A 169 14.78 -18.42 7.61
CA HIS A 169 15.40 -17.50 6.67
C HIS A 169 14.51 -16.29 6.48
N LEU A 170 15.06 -15.10 6.73
CA LEU A 170 14.40 -13.83 6.43
C LEU A 170 14.62 -13.46 4.97
N LEU A 171 13.53 -13.18 4.26
CA LEU A 171 13.54 -12.61 2.92
C LEU A 171 12.67 -11.35 2.87
N HIS A 172 13.15 -10.36 2.16
CA HIS A 172 12.47 -9.08 1.99
C HIS A 172 12.50 -8.66 0.52
N GLY A 173 11.40 -8.13 0.02
CA GLY A 173 11.30 -7.61 -1.33
C GLY A 173 10.28 -6.49 -1.46
N THR A 174 10.49 -5.62 -2.44
CA THR A 174 9.64 -4.44 -2.67
C THR A 174 9.32 -4.22 -4.13
N LEU A 175 8.15 -3.65 -4.38
CA LEU A 175 7.69 -3.18 -5.68
C LEU A 175 7.22 -1.73 -5.56
N PRO A 176 8.13 -0.75 -5.61
CA PRO A 176 7.81 0.65 -5.33
C PRO A 176 6.88 1.30 -6.38
N ARG A 177 6.69 0.66 -7.52
CA ARG A 177 5.81 1.13 -8.61
C ARG A 177 4.45 0.42 -8.65
N GLU A 178 4.23 -0.57 -7.83
CA GLU A 178 2.97 -1.30 -7.85
C GLU A 178 1.80 -0.37 -7.54
N VAL A 179 0.79 -0.40 -8.39
CA VAL A 179 -0.41 0.42 -8.20
C VAL A 179 -1.32 -0.27 -7.20
N VAL A 180 -1.57 0.38 -6.09
CA VAL A 180 -2.51 -0.09 -5.06
C VAL A 180 -3.90 0.43 -5.41
N CYS A 181 -4.88 -0.49 -5.55
CA CYS A 181 -6.22 -0.17 -6.01
C CYS A 181 -7.30 -1.06 -5.38
N THR A 182 -8.53 -0.91 -5.84
CA THR A 182 -9.69 -1.67 -5.33
C THR A 182 -9.55 -3.18 -5.49
N GLU A 183 -8.74 -3.64 -6.44
CA GLU A 183 -8.47 -5.07 -6.63
C GLU A 183 -7.67 -5.67 -5.47
N ASN A 184 -6.84 -4.87 -4.80
CA ASN A 184 -6.12 -5.30 -3.60
C ASN A 184 -7.00 -5.22 -2.34
N LEU A 185 -7.85 -4.19 -2.23
CA LEU A 185 -8.76 -4.01 -1.10
C LEU A 185 -9.82 -5.11 -1.02
N THR A 186 -10.36 -5.53 -2.16
CA THR A 186 -11.43 -6.53 -2.20
C THR A 186 -11.03 -7.86 -1.54
N PRO A 187 -9.89 -8.50 -1.88
CA PRO A 187 -9.43 -9.68 -1.16
C PRO A 187 -9.09 -9.38 0.30
N PHE A 188 -8.50 -8.23 0.61
CA PHE A 188 -8.22 -7.82 1.99
C PHE A 188 -9.49 -7.85 2.86
N LEU A 189 -10.58 -7.23 2.39
CA LEU A 189 -11.87 -7.25 3.08
C LEU A 189 -12.46 -8.66 3.21
N LYS A 190 -12.26 -9.51 2.20
CA LYS A 190 -12.75 -10.90 2.24
C LYS A 190 -12.02 -11.78 3.28
N LEU A 191 -10.80 -11.40 3.67
CA LEU A 191 -10.05 -12.07 4.73
C LEU A 191 -10.60 -11.73 6.13
N LEU A 192 -11.28 -10.59 6.30
CA LEU A 192 -11.87 -10.20 7.58
C LEU A 192 -13.07 -11.10 7.95
N PRO A 193 -13.27 -11.42 9.23
CA PRO A 193 -14.41 -12.24 9.67
C PRO A 193 -15.76 -11.68 9.25
N CYS A 194 -16.02 -10.37 9.43
CA CYS A 194 -17.28 -9.73 9.03
C CYS A 194 -17.33 -9.24 7.58
N LYS A 195 -16.23 -9.36 6.81
CA LYS A 195 -16.16 -9.15 5.35
C LYS A 195 -16.75 -7.81 4.86
N GLY A 196 -16.60 -6.73 5.62
CA GLY A 196 -17.12 -5.41 5.28
C GLY A 196 -18.64 -5.26 5.41
N LYS A 197 -19.35 -6.20 6.08
CA LYS A 197 -20.82 -6.18 6.19
C LYS A 197 -21.33 -5.62 7.50
N ALA A 198 -20.54 -5.68 8.57
CA ALA A 198 -20.87 -5.21 9.91
C ALA A 198 -19.60 -4.75 10.62
N GLY A 199 -19.74 -4.09 11.76
CA GLY A 199 -18.64 -3.53 12.53
C GLY A 199 -17.93 -2.39 11.79
N ILE A 200 -16.73 -2.05 12.25
CA ILE A 200 -15.93 -0.98 11.65
C ILE A 200 -15.55 -1.28 10.20
N SER A 201 -15.45 -2.55 9.82
CA SER A 201 -15.14 -2.94 8.44
C SER A 201 -16.20 -2.48 7.44
N SER A 202 -17.43 -2.20 7.89
CA SER A 202 -18.49 -1.69 7.01
C SER A 202 -18.21 -0.29 6.47
N LEU A 203 -17.39 0.52 7.16
CA LEU A 203 -16.98 1.85 6.72
C LEU A 203 -15.94 1.84 5.60
N LEU A 204 -15.28 0.72 5.35
CA LEU A 204 -14.22 0.62 4.36
C LEU A 204 -14.78 0.64 2.94
N ASP A 205 -14.62 1.77 2.27
CA ASP A 205 -14.97 1.99 0.86
C ASP A 205 -13.71 2.30 0.05
N GLY A 206 -13.53 1.60 -1.06
CA GLY A 206 -12.38 1.80 -1.95
C GLY A 206 -12.29 3.22 -2.51
N HIS A 207 -13.42 3.89 -2.77
CA HIS A 207 -13.39 5.27 -3.25
C HIS A 207 -12.80 6.23 -2.22
N LYS A 208 -13.07 6.02 -0.93
CA LYS A 208 -12.54 6.85 0.15
C LYS A 208 -11.07 6.54 0.42
N LEU A 209 -10.74 5.26 0.47
CA LEU A 209 -9.37 4.80 0.71
C LEU A 209 -8.41 5.31 -0.37
N PHE A 210 -8.75 5.13 -1.65
CA PHE A 210 -7.84 5.51 -2.76
C PHE A 210 -7.91 6.99 -3.14
N ASP A 211 -8.80 7.77 -2.51
CA ASP A 211 -8.85 9.23 -2.60
C ASP A 211 -8.11 9.92 -1.43
N ALA A 212 -7.59 9.14 -0.49
CA ALA A 212 -6.84 9.63 0.66
C ALA A 212 -5.49 10.26 0.26
N SER A 213 -5.04 11.25 1.01
CA SER A 213 -3.73 11.90 0.81
C SER A 213 -2.57 10.96 1.09
N TRP A 214 -2.75 10.05 2.01
CA TRP A 214 -1.86 8.96 2.35
C TRP A 214 -2.67 7.77 2.85
N GLN A 215 -2.23 6.57 2.51
CA GLN A 215 -2.83 5.32 2.97
C GLN A 215 -1.81 4.21 3.13
N SER A 216 -2.08 3.29 4.06
CA SER A 216 -1.35 2.05 4.24
C SER A 216 -2.30 0.93 4.62
N MET A 217 -2.20 -0.20 3.96
CA MET A 217 -2.86 -1.46 4.34
C MET A 217 -1.80 -2.44 4.75
N SER A 218 -1.95 -3.10 5.90
CA SER A 218 -1.01 -4.09 6.39
C SER A 218 -1.68 -5.42 6.72
N ILE A 219 -0.94 -6.50 6.53
CA ILE A 219 -1.28 -7.84 7.00
C ILE A 219 -0.05 -8.39 7.70
N ASP A 220 -0.17 -8.65 8.97
CA ASP A 220 0.86 -9.22 9.82
C ASP A 220 0.39 -10.57 10.35
N VAL A 221 1.18 -11.60 10.16
CA VAL A 221 0.97 -12.92 10.73
C VAL A 221 2.20 -13.31 11.51
N GLN A 222 2.05 -13.50 12.81
CA GLN A 222 3.17 -13.77 13.70
C GLN A 222 2.80 -14.77 14.80
N PRO A 223 3.71 -15.67 15.19
CA PRO A 223 3.51 -16.55 16.33
C PRO A 223 3.70 -15.78 17.65
N ILE A 224 2.81 -15.98 18.59
CA ILE A 224 2.91 -15.45 19.96
C ILE A 224 2.94 -16.62 20.92
N CYS A 225 4.08 -16.81 21.55
CA CYS A 225 4.28 -17.84 22.57
C CYS A 225 4.42 -17.16 23.92
N PRO A 226 3.42 -17.30 24.82
CA PRO A 226 3.50 -16.74 26.16
C PRO A 226 4.63 -17.35 26.97
N SER A 227 5.28 -16.54 27.81
CA SER A 227 6.40 -16.98 28.67
C SER A 227 5.98 -17.92 29.81
N ASP A 228 4.70 -18.02 30.09
CA ASP A 228 4.13 -18.90 31.13
C ASP A 228 3.99 -20.38 30.69
N GLY A 229 4.42 -20.72 29.46
CA GLY A 229 4.35 -22.05 28.89
C GLY A 229 2.96 -22.44 28.39
N SER A 230 2.03 -21.50 28.29
CA SER A 230 0.73 -21.72 27.64
C SER A 230 0.91 -21.96 26.15
N GLU A 231 -0.13 -22.50 25.50
CA GLU A 231 -0.10 -22.85 24.07
C GLU A 231 0.19 -21.64 23.20
N CYS A 232 1.16 -21.79 22.27
CA CYS A 232 1.49 -20.76 21.29
C CYS A 232 0.29 -20.48 20.38
N GLN A 233 0.07 -19.21 20.09
CA GLN A 233 -0.98 -18.73 19.20
C GLN A 233 -0.37 -18.11 17.94
N LEU A 234 -1.05 -18.25 16.83
CA LEU A 234 -0.78 -17.51 15.61
C LEU A 234 -1.73 -16.31 15.59
N GLN A 235 -1.17 -15.14 15.63
CA GLN A 235 -1.90 -13.87 15.53
C GLN A 235 -1.88 -13.38 14.11
N ILE A 236 -3.04 -13.00 13.59
CA ILE A 236 -3.16 -12.20 12.37
C ILE A 236 -3.68 -10.81 12.75
N THR A 237 -2.95 -9.80 12.31
CA THR A 237 -3.35 -8.40 12.45
C THR A 237 -3.47 -7.80 11.05
N GLN A 238 -4.62 -7.21 10.76
CA GLN A 238 -4.88 -6.49 9.52
C GLN A 238 -5.16 -5.03 9.87
N THR A 239 -4.46 -4.07 9.23
CA THR A 239 -4.72 -2.65 9.47
C THR A 239 -4.96 -1.92 8.17
N ILE A 240 -5.78 -0.90 8.24
CA ILE A 240 -5.93 0.12 7.19
C ILE A 240 -5.83 1.48 7.87
N ASP A 241 -4.83 2.24 7.48
CA ASP A 241 -4.64 3.62 7.91
C ASP A 241 -4.80 4.54 6.71
N MET A 242 -5.55 5.64 6.88
CA MET A 242 -5.76 6.61 5.81
C MET A 242 -5.90 8.04 6.35
N VAL A 243 -5.33 9.00 5.63
CA VAL A 243 -5.50 10.43 5.89
C VAL A 243 -6.49 11.00 4.86
N LEU A 244 -7.67 11.32 5.33
CA LEU A 244 -8.79 11.81 4.52
C LEU A 244 -8.87 13.33 4.59
N ASP A 245 -9.10 13.97 3.44
CA ASP A 245 -9.52 15.36 3.36
C ASP A 245 -11.02 15.43 3.65
N ILE A 246 -11.40 16.13 4.73
CA ILE A 246 -12.78 16.24 5.21
C ILE A 246 -13.66 16.93 4.16
N GLN A 247 -13.21 18.05 3.59
CA GLN A 247 -13.97 18.77 2.57
C GLN A 247 -14.20 17.94 1.32
N ARG A 248 -13.15 17.26 0.85
CA ARG A 248 -13.22 16.40 -0.31
C ARG A 248 -14.13 15.20 -0.06
N SER A 249 -14.06 14.61 1.12
CA SER A 249 -14.88 13.45 1.50
C SER A 249 -16.36 13.75 1.59
N LYS A 250 -16.75 14.97 1.96
CA LYS A 250 -18.17 15.41 2.03
C LYS A 250 -18.81 15.64 0.66
N ARG A 251 -18.03 15.72 -0.42
CA ARG A 251 -18.57 16.01 -1.76
C ARG A 251 -19.40 14.85 -2.29
N PRO A 252 -20.52 15.15 -2.96
CA PRO A 252 -21.31 14.13 -3.63
C PRO A 252 -20.50 13.43 -4.71
N ARG A 253 -20.71 12.13 -4.90
CA ARG A 253 -20.02 11.33 -5.93
C ARG A 253 -20.21 11.88 -7.35
N ASP A 254 -21.34 12.52 -7.62
CA ASP A 254 -21.68 13.07 -8.95
C ASP A 254 -20.88 14.33 -9.30
N ASN A 255 -20.26 14.98 -8.31
CA ASN A 255 -19.46 16.19 -8.53
C ASN A 255 -18.23 16.23 -7.59
N PRO A 256 -17.26 15.32 -7.77
CA PRO A 256 -16.10 15.20 -6.89
C PRO A 256 -15.08 16.34 -7.08
N ILE A 257 -15.14 17.06 -8.21
CA ILE A 257 -14.18 18.12 -8.52
C ILE A 257 -14.71 19.45 -7.96
N PRO A 258 -13.92 20.16 -7.10
CA PRO A 258 -14.33 21.47 -6.63
C PRO A 258 -14.37 22.45 -7.80
N ARG A 259 -15.40 23.30 -7.83
CA ARG A 259 -15.35 24.48 -8.68
C ARG A 259 -14.23 25.39 -8.19
N PRO A 260 -13.39 25.92 -9.06
CA PRO A 260 -12.42 26.95 -8.65
C PRO A 260 -13.21 28.10 -8.02
N VAL A 261 -12.69 28.62 -6.93
CA VAL A 261 -13.24 29.82 -6.28
C VAL A 261 -13.16 30.97 -7.29
N ALA A 262 -14.23 31.74 -7.41
CA ALA A 262 -14.24 32.89 -8.28
C ALA A 262 -13.13 33.86 -7.87
N TYR A 263 -12.43 34.49 -8.84
CA TYR A 263 -11.31 35.38 -8.56
C TYR A 263 -11.66 36.50 -7.57
N GLU A 264 -12.90 36.98 -7.62
CA GLU A 264 -13.43 38.02 -6.73
C GLU A 264 -13.56 37.58 -5.27
N GLU A 265 -13.68 36.28 -5.04
CA GLU A 265 -13.82 35.66 -3.72
C GLU A 265 -12.46 35.19 -3.16
N LEU A 266 -11.42 35.16 -4.00
CA LEU A 266 -10.08 34.75 -3.61
C LEU A 266 -9.43 35.80 -2.69
N LYS A 267 -9.20 35.43 -1.43
CA LYS A 267 -8.38 36.22 -0.51
C LYS A 267 -6.94 35.79 -0.64
N CYS A 268 -6.12 36.67 -1.19
CA CYS A 268 -4.71 36.40 -1.44
C CYS A 268 -3.84 36.83 -0.24
N ASN A 269 -2.79 36.06 0.03
CA ASN A 269 -1.80 36.41 1.04
C ASN A 269 -0.84 37.49 0.52
N THR A 270 -1.08 38.73 0.89
CA THR A 270 -0.29 39.90 0.45
C THR A 270 1.12 39.97 1.05
N SER A 271 1.43 39.12 2.05
CA SER A 271 2.80 39.05 2.62
C SER A 271 3.79 38.31 1.72
N LYS A 272 3.30 37.57 0.72
CA LYS A 272 4.16 36.85 -0.23
C LYS A 272 4.68 37.74 -1.32
N PRO A 273 6.00 37.68 -1.65
CA PRO A 273 6.67 38.71 -2.51
C PRO A 273 6.27 38.65 -4.00
N TYR A 274 5.57 37.63 -4.45
CA TYR A 274 5.19 37.44 -5.86
C TYR A 274 3.68 37.53 -6.09
N ASN A 275 2.99 38.28 -5.24
CA ASN A 275 1.56 38.49 -5.38
C ASN A 275 1.29 39.50 -6.51
N SER A 276 0.68 39.04 -7.61
CA SER A 276 0.31 39.85 -8.76
C SER A 276 -1.16 39.57 -9.13
N HIS A 277 -1.70 40.34 -10.08
CA HIS A 277 -3.04 40.11 -10.61
C HIS A 277 -3.22 38.67 -11.12
N ASP A 278 -2.15 38.05 -11.67
CA ASP A 278 -2.18 36.72 -12.26
C ASP A 278 -1.70 35.62 -11.31
N THR A 279 -1.20 35.98 -10.12
CA THR A 279 -0.67 35.02 -9.14
C THR A 279 -1.22 35.33 -7.76
N CYS A 280 -2.15 34.53 -7.30
CA CYS A 280 -2.72 34.60 -5.96
C CYS A 280 -2.30 33.40 -5.13
N PHE A 281 -1.63 33.66 -4.01
CA PHE A 281 -1.44 32.65 -2.97
C PHE A 281 -2.64 32.76 -2.03
N PRO A 282 -3.53 31.76 -1.97
CA PRO A 282 -4.69 31.83 -1.08
C PRO A 282 -4.26 32.09 0.37
N LEU A 283 -4.97 32.96 1.06
CA LEU A 283 -4.86 33.03 2.52
C LEU A 283 -5.34 31.72 3.08
N ASP A 284 -4.53 31.13 3.93
CA ASP A 284 -4.95 29.97 4.71
C ASP A 284 -5.98 30.42 5.75
N THR A 285 -7.26 30.32 5.39
CA THR A 285 -8.38 30.72 6.25
C THR A 285 -8.85 29.58 7.15
N SER A 286 -8.16 28.44 7.12
CA SER A 286 -8.54 27.20 7.79
C SER A 286 -8.19 27.16 9.29
N ALA A 287 -8.31 28.29 10.00
CA ALA A 287 -8.14 28.31 11.45
C ALA A 287 -9.30 27.66 12.22
N GLN A 288 -10.42 27.37 11.54
CA GLN A 288 -11.58 26.71 12.15
C GLN A 288 -11.60 25.24 11.78
N GLU A 289 -11.73 24.38 12.78
CA GLU A 289 -11.93 22.96 12.53
C GLU A 289 -13.33 22.73 11.94
N GLU A 290 -13.38 21.90 10.90
CA GLU A 290 -14.63 21.63 10.20
C GLU A 290 -15.51 20.65 10.98
N GLU A 291 -16.84 20.88 10.89
CA GLU A 291 -17.83 19.90 11.30
C GLU A 291 -17.77 18.67 10.37
N TRP A 292 -17.86 17.48 10.93
CA TRP A 292 -17.99 16.24 10.16
C TRP A 292 -18.70 15.14 10.96
N SER A 293 -19.21 14.15 10.22
CA SER A 293 -19.76 12.92 10.79
C SER A 293 -19.24 11.69 10.04
N LEU A 294 -19.36 10.51 10.64
CA LEU A 294 -18.95 9.25 9.98
C LEU A 294 -19.69 9.07 8.64
N SER A 295 -20.99 9.32 8.62
CA SER A 295 -21.78 9.19 7.39
C SER A 295 -21.39 10.20 6.31
N GLN A 296 -20.96 11.41 6.69
CA GLN A 296 -20.45 12.40 5.73
C GLN A 296 -19.10 12.01 5.15
N ILE A 297 -18.20 11.46 5.98
CA ILE A 297 -16.86 11.07 5.56
C ILE A 297 -16.89 9.77 4.75
N PHE A 298 -17.55 8.73 5.26
CA PHE A 298 -17.54 7.40 4.65
C PHE A 298 -18.73 7.13 3.73
N GLY A 299 -19.72 8.04 3.68
CA GLY A 299 -20.91 7.94 2.85
C GLY A 299 -22.09 7.21 3.47
N HIS A 300 -21.92 6.62 4.64
CA HIS A 300 -22.97 5.99 5.47
C HIS A 300 -22.50 5.83 6.91
N SER A 301 -23.44 5.67 7.85
CA SER A 301 -23.18 5.30 9.23
C SER A 301 -22.55 3.90 9.31
N MET A 302 -21.83 3.63 10.39
CA MET A 302 -21.30 2.30 10.64
C MET A 302 -22.45 1.34 10.95
N LYS A 303 -22.50 0.23 10.23
CA LYS A 303 -23.47 -0.85 10.50
C LYS A 303 -23.11 -1.55 11.80
N GLY A 304 -24.07 -1.89 12.59
CA GLY A 304 -23.95 -2.48 13.93
C GLY A 304 -22.72 -3.35 14.20
N PRO A 305 -22.41 -3.74 15.42
CA PRO A 305 -21.16 -4.41 15.77
C PRO A 305 -21.00 -5.72 14.98
N CYS A 306 -19.75 -6.14 14.76
CA CYS A 306 -19.46 -7.44 14.16
C CYS A 306 -19.85 -8.56 15.15
N PRO A 307 -20.78 -9.48 14.80
CA PRO A 307 -21.24 -10.51 15.75
C PRO A 307 -20.14 -11.50 16.17
N LEU A 308 -18.98 -11.45 15.52
CA LEU A 308 -17.83 -12.31 15.78
C LEU A 308 -16.79 -11.64 16.67
N ALA A 309 -16.90 -10.32 16.89
CA ALA A 309 -16.03 -9.61 17.80
C ALA A 309 -16.28 -10.00 19.25
N THR A 310 -15.23 -10.03 20.05
CA THR A 310 -15.31 -10.34 21.47
C THR A 310 -15.91 -9.15 22.22
N ASP A 311 -16.89 -9.39 23.08
CA ASP A 311 -17.54 -8.36 23.87
C ASP A 311 -16.53 -7.65 24.81
N GLY A 312 -16.74 -6.34 25.05
CA GLY A 312 -16.03 -5.55 26.06
C GLY A 312 -14.81 -4.76 25.57
N ILE A 313 -14.62 -4.62 24.26
CA ILE A 313 -13.60 -3.73 23.69
C ILE A 313 -14.29 -2.55 23.03
N ASP A 314 -13.81 -1.33 23.30
CA ASP A 314 -14.29 -0.09 22.72
C ASP A 314 -13.91 -0.03 21.24
N PRO A 315 -14.82 -0.32 20.29
CA PRO A 315 -14.43 -0.46 18.89
C PRO A 315 -14.15 0.87 18.20
N VAL A 316 -14.67 2.00 18.71
CA VAL A 316 -14.48 3.32 18.08
C VAL A 316 -13.91 4.32 19.09
N CYS A 317 -12.71 4.80 18.81
CA CYS A 317 -12.03 5.81 19.60
C CYS A 317 -11.80 7.09 18.79
N ILE A 318 -11.83 8.26 19.44
CA ILE A 318 -11.47 9.54 18.83
C ILE A 318 -10.48 10.28 19.74
N ASN A 319 -9.44 10.84 19.12
CA ASN A 319 -8.41 11.61 19.82
C ASN A 319 -8.71 13.10 19.69
N VAL A 320 -9.40 13.64 20.70
CA VAL A 320 -9.75 15.06 20.78
C VAL A 320 -9.67 15.51 22.23
N PRO A 321 -9.41 16.83 22.50
CA PRO A 321 -9.45 17.36 23.88
C PRO A 321 -10.79 17.04 24.57
N HIS A 322 -10.77 16.78 25.87
CA HIS A 322 -12.00 16.48 26.61
C HIS A 322 -13.04 17.62 26.59
N ALA A 323 -12.58 18.85 26.42
CA ALA A 323 -13.44 20.03 26.31
C ALA A 323 -14.26 20.04 25.02
N ARG A 324 -13.89 19.22 24.02
CA ARG A 324 -14.58 19.16 22.73
C ARG A 324 -15.85 18.32 22.81
N ASN A 325 -16.96 18.86 22.32
CA ASN A 325 -18.20 18.10 22.24
C ASN A 325 -18.10 17.05 21.11
N VAL A 326 -18.47 15.82 21.43
CA VAL A 326 -18.62 14.71 20.49
C VAL A 326 -20.01 14.14 20.70
N TYR A 327 -20.79 14.02 19.65
CA TYR A 327 -22.11 13.41 19.69
C TYR A 327 -22.07 12.04 19.05
N THR A 328 -22.76 11.09 19.67
CA THR A 328 -22.88 9.71 19.17
C THR A 328 -24.35 9.32 19.08
N SER A 329 -24.64 8.25 18.32
CA SER A 329 -25.97 7.65 18.32
C SER A 329 -26.38 7.20 19.72
N ALA A 330 -27.69 7.18 19.99
CA ALA A 330 -28.22 6.84 21.31
C ALA A 330 -27.79 5.44 21.76
N GLY A 331 -27.41 5.32 23.04
CA GLY A 331 -27.04 4.05 23.67
C GLY A 331 -25.56 3.67 23.60
N ALA A 332 -24.70 4.51 23.03
CA ALA A 332 -23.26 4.30 23.10
C ALA A 332 -22.73 4.69 24.49
N HIS A 333 -21.93 3.82 25.11
CA HIS A 333 -21.25 4.13 26.36
C HIS A 333 -19.87 4.73 26.07
N GLU A 334 -19.56 5.86 26.71
CA GLU A 334 -18.29 6.55 26.55
C GLU A 334 -17.32 6.19 27.65
N HIS A 335 -16.10 5.79 27.26
CA HIS A 335 -14.94 5.66 28.13
C HIS A 335 -13.91 6.72 27.80
N LYS A 336 -13.42 7.44 28.82
CA LYS A 336 -12.37 8.46 28.70
C LYS A 336 -11.07 7.95 29.26
N ASP A 337 -10.00 8.09 28.50
CA ASP A 337 -8.66 7.78 28.99
C ASP A 337 -8.20 8.81 30.03
N SER A 338 -7.30 8.37 30.92
CA SER A 338 -6.65 9.20 31.94
C SER A 338 -5.79 10.33 31.35
N THR A 339 -5.32 10.20 30.11
CA THR A 339 -4.52 11.21 29.41
C THR A 339 -5.32 12.45 29.00
N GLY A 340 -6.64 12.38 28.96
CA GLY A 340 -7.50 13.51 28.64
C GLY A 340 -7.72 13.78 27.15
N TYR A 341 -7.19 12.93 26.26
CA TYR A 341 -7.29 13.15 24.81
C TYR A 341 -7.93 12.00 24.05
N THR A 342 -8.07 10.80 24.63
CA THR A 342 -8.70 9.66 23.98
C THR A 342 -10.06 9.38 24.56
N ARG A 343 -11.07 9.28 23.69
CA ARG A 343 -12.47 8.95 24.03
C ARG A 343 -12.90 7.78 23.19
N CYS A 344 -13.25 6.67 23.83
CA CYS A 344 -13.69 5.43 23.20
C CYS A 344 -15.16 5.18 23.45
N PHE A 345 -15.84 4.57 22.48
CA PHE A 345 -17.27 4.33 22.50
C PHE A 345 -17.55 2.85 22.28
N GLU A 346 -18.23 2.22 23.22
CA GLU A 346 -18.81 0.89 23.04
C GLU A 346 -20.04 0.98 22.13
N LEU A 347 -20.14 0.04 21.20
CA LEU A 347 -21.25 -0.01 20.27
C LEU A 347 -22.49 -0.64 20.90
N ASN A 348 -23.64 -0.07 20.59
CA ASN A 348 -24.91 -0.74 20.91
C ASN A 348 -25.09 -1.97 20.00
N PRO A 349 -25.43 -3.14 20.54
CA PRO A 349 -25.71 -4.35 19.74
C PRO A 349 -26.82 -4.16 18.70
N GLU A 350 -27.78 -3.27 18.97
CA GLU A 350 -28.92 -2.99 18.11
C GLU A 350 -28.79 -1.58 17.50
N GLY A 351 -28.59 -1.49 16.20
CA GLY A 351 -28.60 -0.24 15.44
C GLY A 351 -27.27 0.15 14.82
N ASP A 352 -27.35 1.16 13.96
CA ASP A 352 -26.21 1.75 13.29
C ASP A 352 -25.54 2.77 14.22
N PHE A 353 -24.22 2.84 14.16
CA PHE A 353 -23.44 3.79 14.95
C PHE A 353 -23.05 5.02 14.12
N GLU A 354 -23.30 6.20 14.67
CA GLU A 354 -22.89 7.47 14.09
C GLU A 354 -22.10 8.28 15.13
N LEU A 355 -21.04 8.94 14.66
CA LEU A 355 -20.25 9.88 15.45
C LEU A 355 -20.22 11.21 14.71
N ILE A 356 -20.55 12.29 15.42
CA ILE A 356 -20.62 13.65 14.88
C ILE A 356 -19.69 14.54 15.70
N LEU A 357 -18.79 15.20 15.01
CA LEU A 357 -17.93 16.22 15.57
C LEU A 357 -18.40 17.59 15.08
N PRO A 358 -19.07 18.39 15.91
CA PRO A 358 -19.57 19.70 15.51
C PRO A 358 -18.43 20.70 15.35
N GLN A 359 -18.67 21.76 14.58
CA GLN A 359 -17.77 22.90 14.53
C GLN A 359 -17.73 23.59 15.89
N GLN A 360 -16.54 23.79 16.43
CA GLN A 360 -16.32 24.47 17.71
C GLN A 360 -15.05 25.31 17.66
N ASP A 361 -15.13 26.49 18.27
CA ASP A 361 -13.96 27.33 18.54
C ASP A 361 -13.32 26.87 19.86
N ILE A 362 -12.37 25.95 19.78
CA ILE A 362 -11.61 25.49 20.94
C ILE A 362 -10.19 26.04 20.82
N SER A 363 -9.76 26.70 21.87
CA SER A 363 -8.37 27.21 21.99
C SER A 363 -7.36 26.10 22.23
N GLU A 364 -7.79 24.96 22.76
CA GLU A 364 -6.95 23.81 23.07
C GLU A 364 -6.90 22.84 21.88
N LYS A 365 -5.71 22.67 21.31
CA LYS A 365 -5.44 21.68 20.27
C LYS A 365 -4.88 20.42 20.90
N SER A 366 -5.26 19.26 20.35
CA SER A 366 -4.58 18.02 20.72
C SER A 366 -3.10 18.14 20.41
N PRO A 367 -2.20 17.82 21.36
CA PRO A 367 -0.77 17.84 21.09
C PRO A 367 -0.45 16.85 19.98
N LEU A 368 0.36 17.29 19.01
CA LEU A 368 0.91 16.38 18.03
C LEU A 368 1.95 15.49 18.71
N GLU A 369 1.77 14.20 18.63
CA GLU A 369 2.75 13.25 19.09
C GLU A 369 4.04 13.40 18.28
N GLN A 370 5.17 13.51 18.99
CA GLN A 370 6.47 13.71 18.34
C GLN A 370 6.92 12.41 17.66
N PRO A 371 7.35 12.44 16.39
CA PRO A 371 7.88 11.24 15.73
C PRO A 371 9.21 10.83 16.35
N LEU A 372 9.51 9.53 16.33
CA LEU A 372 10.76 8.97 16.82
C LEU A 372 11.99 9.52 16.09
N LEU A 373 11.84 9.73 14.79
CA LEU A 373 12.90 10.23 13.91
C LEU A 373 12.27 10.92 12.69
N TYR A 374 12.80 12.07 12.30
CA TYR A 374 12.53 12.64 10.96
C TYR A 374 13.55 12.08 9.98
N ALA A 375 13.08 11.59 8.85
CA ALA A 375 13.92 10.96 7.83
C ALA A 375 13.52 11.44 6.44
N GLU A 376 14.45 12.07 5.75
CA GLU A 376 14.32 12.51 4.37
C GLU A 376 15.41 11.89 3.52
N ARG A 377 15.10 11.57 2.27
CA ARG A 377 16.04 10.97 1.33
C ARG A 377 15.87 11.60 -0.05
N SER A 378 16.97 11.93 -0.69
CA SER A 378 16.98 12.54 -2.02
C SER A 378 18.20 12.11 -2.82
N PHE A 379 18.10 12.24 -4.17
CA PHE A 379 19.28 12.16 -5.01
C PHE A 379 20.05 13.49 -4.98
N ILE A 380 21.38 13.38 -5.08
CA ILE A 380 22.30 14.49 -5.25
C ILE A 380 23.15 14.28 -6.52
N GLY A 381 23.62 15.37 -7.13
CA GLY A 381 24.40 15.33 -8.36
C GLY A 381 23.54 15.26 -9.64
N TYR A 382 24.16 15.56 -10.77
CA TYR A 382 23.50 15.73 -12.07
C TYR A 382 24.09 14.82 -13.16
N GLY A 383 25.01 13.91 -12.82
CA GLY A 383 25.69 13.06 -13.78
C GLY A 383 24.77 12.03 -14.45
N GLN A 384 25.02 11.75 -15.74
CA GLN A 384 24.34 10.67 -16.43
C GLN A 384 24.85 9.30 -15.98
N GLU A 385 26.16 9.18 -15.74
CA GLU A 385 26.83 7.93 -15.36
C GLU A 385 26.89 7.71 -13.85
N ARG A 386 26.94 8.80 -13.08
CA ARG A 386 27.09 8.78 -11.63
C ARG A 386 25.97 9.60 -10.98
N GLY A 387 25.73 9.33 -9.74
CA GLY A 387 24.86 10.09 -8.88
C GLY A 387 25.23 9.86 -7.43
N GLY A 388 24.59 10.56 -6.53
CA GLY A 388 24.70 10.34 -5.10
C GLY A 388 23.32 10.26 -4.45
N VAL A 389 23.30 9.72 -3.26
CA VAL A 389 22.13 9.72 -2.37
C VAL A 389 22.49 10.47 -1.10
N GLN A 390 21.56 11.27 -0.63
CA GLN A 390 21.62 11.94 0.65
C GLN A 390 20.41 11.54 1.49
N ALA A 391 20.64 11.10 2.73
CA ALA A 391 19.62 10.93 3.73
C ALA A 391 19.87 11.90 4.89
N ILE A 392 18.85 12.65 5.26
CA ILE A 392 18.85 13.58 6.38
C ILE A 392 18.01 12.98 7.49
N LEU A 393 18.65 12.68 8.62
CA LEU A 393 18.07 11.95 9.74
C LEU A 393 18.16 12.86 10.98
N THR A 394 17.01 13.29 11.51
CA THR A 394 16.96 14.22 12.63
C THR A 394 16.28 13.58 13.82
N ASN A 395 16.98 13.53 14.94
CA ASN A 395 16.44 13.14 16.24
C ASN A 395 15.75 14.35 16.88
N PRO A 396 14.43 14.35 17.01
CA PRO A 396 13.69 15.45 17.61
C PRO A 396 13.71 15.44 19.15
N SER A 397 14.11 14.34 19.78
CA SER A 397 14.17 14.23 21.24
C SER A 397 15.18 15.21 21.82
N ALA A 398 14.79 15.96 22.84
CA ALA A 398 15.68 16.91 23.51
C ALA A 398 16.67 16.20 24.48
N THR A 399 16.36 14.99 24.93
CA THR A 399 17.06 14.31 26.01
C THR A 399 17.63 12.94 25.64
N GLU A 400 17.02 12.24 24.71
CA GLU A 400 17.34 10.84 24.41
C GLU A 400 18.05 10.69 23.06
N SER A 401 19.08 9.84 23.03
CA SER A 401 19.70 9.41 21.78
C SER A 401 18.89 8.31 21.13
N VAL A 402 18.87 8.26 19.80
CA VAL A 402 18.17 7.22 19.04
C VAL A 402 19.19 6.32 18.34
N ASP A 403 19.12 5.03 18.62
CA ASP A 403 19.88 3.97 17.97
C ASP A 403 18.98 3.26 16.95
N PHE A 404 19.42 3.14 15.72
CA PHE A 404 18.62 2.53 14.65
C PHE A 404 19.49 1.93 13.55
N VAL A 405 18.89 1.07 12.76
CA VAL A 405 19.48 0.49 11.55
C VAL A 405 18.87 1.18 10.33
N TYR A 406 19.72 1.80 9.52
CA TYR A 406 19.37 2.35 8.22
C TYR A 406 19.67 1.32 7.14
N MET A 407 18.67 0.87 6.40
CA MET A 407 18.80 -0.17 5.38
C MET A 407 18.44 0.37 3.99
N GLU A 408 19.33 0.11 3.02
CA GLU A 408 19.11 0.36 1.60
C GLU A 408 19.02 -0.95 0.82
N SER A 409 17.96 -1.08 0.03
CA SER A 409 17.81 -2.13 -0.97
C SER A 409 17.84 -1.49 -2.36
N LEU A 410 18.99 -1.51 -3.02
CA LEU A 410 19.19 -0.85 -4.30
C LEU A 410 19.18 -1.88 -5.44
N PRO A 411 18.61 -1.55 -6.61
CA PRO A 411 18.62 -2.43 -7.77
C PRO A 411 20.06 -2.64 -8.26
N TRP A 412 20.33 -3.78 -8.93
CA TRP A 412 21.66 -4.18 -9.39
C TRP A 412 22.35 -3.15 -10.30
N PHE A 413 21.58 -2.32 -10.98
CA PHE A 413 22.09 -1.28 -11.86
C PHE A 413 22.51 0.01 -11.14
N MET A 414 22.30 0.11 -9.82
CA MET A 414 22.87 1.12 -8.95
C MET A 414 24.06 0.52 -8.19
N LYS A 415 25.27 0.73 -8.71
CA LYS A 415 26.49 0.22 -8.11
C LYS A 415 27.04 1.21 -7.09
N LEU A 416 26.85 0.92 -5.82
CA LEU A 416 27.24 1.78 -4.71
C LEU A 416 28.78 1.78 -4.54
N TYR A 417 29.34 2.97 -4.37
CA TYR A 417 30.74 3.17 -4.00
C TYR A 417 30.89 3.29 -2.48
N LEU A 418 31.11 2.16 -1.81
CA LEU A 418 31.13 2.11 -0.34
C LEU A 418 32.17 3.07 0.29
N HIS A 419 33.32 3.31 -0.37
CA HIS A 419 34.35 4.23 0.12
C HIS A 419 33.90 5.70 0.15
N THR A 420 32.80 6.06 -0.52
CA THR A 420 32.22 7.40 -0.50
C THR A 420 31.20 7.61 0.60
N LEU A 421 30.82 6.52 1.33
CA LEU A 421 29.87 6.59 2.43
C LEU A 421 30.41 7.49 3.54
N LYS A 422 29.68 8.56 3.83
CA LYS A 422 30.00 9.53 4.88
C LYS A 422 28.78 9.83 5.71
N ALA A 423 28.98 9.96 7.01
CA ALA A 423 27.98 10.43 7.95
C ALA A 423 28.49 11.67 8.65
N LYS A 424 27.78 12.78 8.53
CA LYS A 424 28.10 14.05 9.16
C LYS A 424 27.03 14.40 10.20
N ILE A 425 27.45 14.72 11.42
CA ILE A 425 26.57 15.19 12.46
C ILE A 425 26.66 16.72 12.59
N ASN A 426 25.54 17.41 12.46
CA ASN A 426 25.48 18.87 12.52
C ASN A 426 26.57 19.56 11.66
N GLY A 427 26.85 18.99 10.49
CA GLY A 427 27.88 19.48 9.55
C GLY A 427 29.34 19.08 9.86
N GLN A 428 29.59 18.40 10.97
CA GLN A 428 30.95 17.95 11.36
C GLN A 428 31.15 16.49 11.00
N ASP A 429 32.34 16.13 10.52
CA ASP A 429 32.77 14.75 10.27
C ASP A 429 33.02 14.06 11.62
N LYS A 430 32.01 13.42 12.18
CA LYS A 430 32.12 12.61 13.40
C LYS A 430 31.57 11.22 13.10
N SER A 431 32.29 10.21 13.52
CA SER A 431 31.84 8.83 13.35
C SER A 431 30.60 8.58 14.22
N VAL A 432 29.46 8.38 13.56
CA VAL A 432 28.18 7.99 14.17
C VAL A 432 27.77 6.58 13.77
N ILE A 433 28.49 5.99 12.81
CA ILE A 433 28.30 4.62 12.36
C ILE A 433 28.95 3.69 13.35
N GLN A 434 28.17 2.77 13.91
CA GLN A 434 28.62 1.77 14.87
C GLN A 434 28.93 0.44 14.19
N GLU A 435 28.05 0.01 13.29
CA GLU A 435 28.14 -1.27 12.61
C GLU A 435 27.67 -1.11 11.17
N MET A 436 28.19 -1.90 10.25
CA MET A 436 27.80 -1.86 8.85
C MET A 436 27.86 -3.25 8.23
N TYR A 437 26.79 -3.61 7.53
CA TYR A 437 26.72 -4.78 6.68
C TYR A 437 26.54 -4.35 5.22
N TYR A 438 27.38 -4.87 4.34
CA TYR A 438 27.33 -4.54 2.91
C TYR A 438 27.42 -5.79 2.06
N ARG A 439 26.44 -5.96 1.18
CA ARG A 439 26.40 -7.01 0.18
C ARG A 439 26.33 -6.38 -1.20
N PRO A 440 27.39 -6.44 -2.03
CA PRO A 440 27.42 -5.79 -3.33
C PRO A 440 26.44 -6.40 -4.33
N ALA A 441 26.01 -5.60 -5.29
CA ALA A 441 25.22 -6.05 -6.42
C ALA A 441 25.99 -7.08 -7.28
N LEU A 442 25.25 -8.01 -7.84
CA LEU A 442 25.70 -8.87 -8.94
C LEU A 442 24.82 -8.59 -10.15
N ASP A 443 25.45 -8.20 -11.26
CA ASP A 443 24.74 -7.80 -12.47
C ASP A 443 23.66 -8.81 -12.86
N ARG A 444 22.41 -8.39 -12.92
CA ARG A 444 21.22 -9.18 -13.31
C ARG A 444 20.91 -10.40 -12.43
N LYS A 445 21.56 -10.52 -11.30
CA LYS A 445 21.33 -11.62 -10.35
C LYS A 445 20.84 -11.15 -9.00
N ARG A 446 21.40 -10.05 -8.50
CA ARG A 446 21.11 -9.58 -7.14
C ARG A 446 21.34 -8.08 -7.01
N GLY A 447 20.46 -7.39 -6.30
CA GLY A 447 20.62 -5.98 -5.91
C GLY A 447 21.70 -5.76 -4.85
N THR A 448 21.97 -4.48 -4.56
CA THR A 448 22.83 -4.06 -3.44
C THR A 448 22.02 -4.03 -2.15
N GLN A 449 22.61 -4.54 -1.08
CA GLN A 449 22.10 -4.42 0.28
C GLN A 449 23.15 -3.68 1.13
N LEU A 450 22.73 -2.61 1.78
CA LEU A 450 23.53 -1.86 2.75
C LEU A 450 22.71 -1.70 4.02
N GLU A 451 23.24 -2.13 5.15
CA GLU A 451 22.65 -1.87 6.47
C GLU A 451 23.69 -1.16 7.32
N VAL A 452 23.30 -0.06 7.96
CA VAL A 452 24.19 0.78 8.77
C VAL A 452 23.50 1.09 10.09
N ARG A 453 24.11 0.65 11.20
CA ARG A 453 23.67 1.00 12.54
C ARG A 453 24.23 2.35 12.95
N ILE A 454 23.33 3.27 13.27
CA ILE A 454 23.66 4.66 13.54
C ILE A 454 23.07 5.07 14.88
N LEU A 455 23.89 5.74 15.70
CA LEU A 455 23.47 6.37 16.94
C LEU A 455 23.45 7.89 16.77
N ILE A 456 22.26 8.49 16.89
CA ILE A 456 22.09 9.95 16.81
C ILE A 456 21.84 10.50 18.22
N PRO A 457 22.69 11.40 18.73
CA PRO A 457 22.46 12.09 19.99
C PRO A 457 21.16 12.91 19.98
N ALA A 458 20.71 13.28 21.18
CA ALA A 458 19.56 14.18 21.34
C ALA A 458 19.74 15.49 20.55
N ASN A 459 18.65 15.99 19.98
CA ASN A 459 18.57 17.27 19.24
C ASN A 459 19.68 17.43 18.18
N SER A 460 19.93 16.36 17.41
CA SER A 460 20.99 16.33 16.41
C SER A 460 20.49 15.80 15.07
N THR A 461 21.13 16.31 14.00
CA THR A 461 20.85 15.89 12.62
C THR A 461 22.07 15.20 12.05
N VAL A 462 21.88 14.02 11.48
CA VAL A 462 22.90 13.30 10.73
C VAL A 462 22.56 13.35 9.26
N VAL A 463 23.56 13.70 8.46
CA VAL A 463 23.50 13.64 6.99
C VAL A 463 24.36 12.49 6.52
N LEU A 464 23.70 11.45 6.00
CA LEU A 464 24.33 10.28 5.41
C LEU A 464 24.39 10.49 3.89
N THR A 465 25.59 10.35 3.30
CA THR A 465 25.78 10.49 1.85
C THR A 465 26.62 9.36 1.30
N TYR A 466 26.31 8.92 0.09
CA TYR A 466 27.11 7.98 -0.68
C TYR A 466 26.91 8.19 -2.17
N ASP A 467 27.90 7.83 -2.96
CA ASP A 467 27.88 7.91 -4.42
C ASP A 467 27.61 6.52 -5.04
N PHE A 468 27.03 6.53 -6.23
CA PHE A 468 26.78 5.32 -7.00
C PHE A 468 27.02 5.55 -8.50
N GLU A 469 27.28 4.47 -9.20
CA GLU A 469 27.35 4.39 -10.65
C GLU A 469 26.06 3.78 -11.22
N LYS A 470 25.62 4.32 -12.36
CA LYS A 470 24.46 3.83 -13.11
C LYS A 470 24.94 2.83 -14.17
N ALA A 471 24.54 1.58 -14.06
CA ALA A 471 24.89 0.56 -15.05
C ALA A 471 24.09 0.76 -16.35
N ILE A 472 24.67 0.37 -17.48
CA ILE A 472 24.00 0.37 -18.78
C ILE A 472 23.07 -0.85 -18.85
N LEU A 473 21.80 -0.59 -19.17
CA LEU A 473 20.79 -1.61 -19.34
C LEU A 473 20.69 -2.08 -20.79
N ARG A 474 20.25 -3.31 -20.99
CA ARG A 474 19.86 -3.81 -22.30
C ARG A 474 18.51 -3.21 -22.72
N TYR A 475 18.24 -3.14 -24.00
CA TYR A 475 16.99 -2.62 -24.54
C TYR A 475 15.74 -3.24 -23.86
N THR A 476 15.75 -4.56 -23.67
CA THR A 476 14.64 -5.31 -23.05
C THR A 476 14.48 -5.13 -21.55
N GLU A 477 15.44 -4.50 -20.87
CA GLU A 477 15.44 -4.27 -19.41
C GLU A 477 14.80 -2.92 -19.03
N TYR A 478 14.59 -2.05 -20.03
CA TYR A 478 13.88 -0.78 -19.81
C TYR A 478 12.37 -1.02 -19.65
N PRO A 479 11.71 -0.25 -18.77
CA PRO A 479 10.25 -0.27 -18.67
C PRO A 479 9.62 0.32 -19.95
N PRO A 480 8.32 0.10 -20.19
CA PRO A 480 7.63 0.66 -21.36
C PRO A 480 7.79 2.18 -21.51
N ASP A 481 7.86 2.90 -20.41
CA ASP A 481 8.19 4.34 -20.39
C ASP A 481 9.62 4.53 -19.83
N ALA A 482 10.60 4.31 -20.70
CA ALA A 482 12.01 4.42 -20.33
C ALA A 482 12.43 5.86 -19.95
N ASN A 483 11.75 6.87 -20.49
CA ASN A 483 12.06 8.28 -20.22
C ASN A 483 11.66 8.71 -18.81
N ARG A 484 10.67 8.06 -18.20
CA ARG A 484 10.29 8.33 -16.82
C ARG A 484 11.40 7.95 -15.83
N GLY A 485 12.13 6.89 -16.07
CA GLY A 485 13.13 6.32 -15.16
C GLY A 485 12.61 5.15 -14.32
N PHE A 486 13.38 4.77 -13.32
CA PHE A 486 13.11 3.63 -12.42
C PHE A 486 12.77 4.10 -11.02
N ASP A 487 11.71 3.53 -10.45
CA ASP A 487 11.35 3.75 -9.05
C ASP A 487 12.29 2.91 -8.14
N ILE A 488 12.98 3.60 -7.23
CA ILE A 488 13.90 2.99 -6.27
C ILE A 488 13.19 2.87 -4.92
N ALA A 489 13.26 1.69 -4.33
CA ALA A 489 12.63 1.40 -3.05
C ALA A 489 13.03 2.44 -1.98
N PRO A 490 12.12 2.78 -1.05
CA PRO A 490 12.47 3.60 0.10
C PRO A 490 13.51 2.91 0.96
N ALA A 491 14.36 3.69 1.62
CA ALA A 491 15.18 3.15 2.69
C ALA A 491 14.31 2.85 3.90
N VAL A 492 14.63 1.76 4.59
CA VAL A 492 13.97 1.34 5.82
C VAL A 492 14.83 1.73 7.02
N ILE A 493 14.19 2.29 8.03
CA ILE A 493 14.86 2.68 9.28
C ILE A 493 14.19 1.90 10.41
N THR A 494 14.93 0.98 11.00
CA THR A 494 14.44 0.11 12.08
C THR A 494 14.91 0.65 13.44
N ILE A 495 13.97 1.03 14.30
CA ILE A 495 14.17 1.56 15.65
C ILE A 495 13.51 0.57 16.62
N GLY A 496 14.29 -0.31 17.25
CA GLY A 496 13.72 -1.40 18.05
C GLY A 496 12.77 -2.26 17.22
N ASP A 497 11.51 -2.38 17.66
CA ASP A 497 10.48 -3.17 16.98
C ASP A 497 9.72 -2.39 15.88
N VAL A 498 10.05 -1.12 15.71
CA VAL A 498 9.36 -0.22 14.76
C VAL A 498 10.21 0.02 13.53
N SER A 499 9.59 0.08 12.37
CA SER A 499 10.29 0.44 11.13
C SER A 499 9.54 1.53 10.36
N ILE A 500 10.26 2.61 10.05
CA ILE A 500 9.75 3.73 9.23
C ILE A 500 10.40 3.72 7.85
N ARG A 501 9.74 4.31 6.86
CA ARG A 501 10.24 4.36 5.47
C ARG A 501 10.47 5.80 5.05
N THR A 502 11.53 5.97 4.27
CA THR A 502 11.79 7.23 3.55
C THR A 502 10.94 7.31 2.29
N THR A 503 11.09 8.36 1.51
CA THR A 503 10.43 8.47 0.22
C THR A 503 11.05 7.55 -0.83
N THR A 504 10.22 7.03 -1.74
CA THR A 504 10.65 6.39 -2.98
C THR A 504 11.35 7.44 -3.86
N LEU A 505 12.44 7.05 -4.53
CA LEU A 505 13.17 7.93 -5.44
C LEU A 505 12.94 7.48 -6.89
N LEU A 506 12.94 8.44 -7.81
CA LEU A 506 12.85 8.18 -9.24
C LEU A 506 14.22 8.39 -9.88
N LEU A 507 14.86 7.29 -10.31
CA LEU A 507 16.18 7.29 -10.91
C LEU A 507 16.09 7.44 -12.43
N PRO A 508 16.51 8.55 -13.03
CA PRO A 508 16.68 8.66 -14.47
C PRO A 508 17.93 7.89 -14.91
N LEU A 509 17.81 7.03 -15.90
CA LEU A 509 18.92 6.34 -16.55
C LEU A 509 19.13 6.88 -17.95
N PRO A 510 20.35 6.84 -18.50
CA PRO A 510 20.60 7.13 -19.89
C PRO A 510 19.76 6.19 -20.77
N THR A 511 18.90 6.75 -21.59
CA THR A 511 18.05 5.99 -22.52
C THR A 511 18.72 5.91 -23.88
N PRO A 512 18.78 4.71 -24.51
CA PRO A 512 19.20 4.60 -25.89
C PRO A 512 18.15 5.23 -26.82
N ASP A 513 18.54 5.51 -28.05
CA ASP A 513 17.58 5.89 -29.09
C ASP A 513 16.72 4.68 -29.48
N PHE A 514 15.43 4.75 -29.13
CA PHE A 514 14.45 3.70 -29.42
C PHE A 514 13.83 3.81 -30.82
N SER A 515 14.14 4.85 -31.61
CA SER A 515 13.53 5.08 -32.91
C SER A 515 13.83 3.96 -33.89
N MET A 516 15.06 3.49 -33.96
CA MET A 516 15.47 2.38 -34.84
C MET A 516 14.82 1.04 -34.48
N PRO A 517 14.87 0.58 -33.22
CA PRO A 517 14.17 -0.64 -32.80
C PRO A 517 12.67 -0.58 -33.06
N TYR A 518 12.00 0.53 -32.81
CA TYR A 518 10.57 0.67 -33.07
C TYR A 518 10.26 0.56 -34.56
N ASN A 519 11.04 1.19 -35.44
CA ASN A 519 10.88 1.12 -36.88
C ASN A 519 11.06 -0.32 -37.37
N VAL A 520 12.04 -1.05 -36.86
CA VAL A 520 12.28 -2.47 -37.21
C VAL A 520 11.09 -3.32 -36.75
N ILE A 521 10.57 -3.12 -35.53
CA ILE A 521 9.43 -3.86 -35.00
C ILE A 521 8.19 -3.60 -35.86
N ILE A 522 7.89 -2.34 -36.19
CA ILE A 522 6.74 -1.95 -37.02
C ILE A 522 6.87 -2.58 -38.42
N LEU A 523 8.03 -2.48 -39.05
CA LEU A 523 8.28 -3.05 -40.37
C LEU A 523 8.11 -4.57 -40.34
N THR A 524 8.73 -5.25 -39.40
CA THR A 524 8.66 -6.70 -39.24
C THR A 524 7.24 -7.16 -38.99
N SER A 525 6.50 -6.51 -38.09
CA SER A 525 5.10 -6.82 -37.80
C SER A 525 4.21 -6.63 -39.00
N THR A 526 4.45 -5.58 -39.80
CA THR A 526 3.70 -5.31 -41.03
C THR A 526 3.96 -6.39 -42.09
N VAL A 527 5.24 -6.77 -42.29
CA VAL A 527 5.61 -7.83 -43.23
C VAL A 527 5.01 -9.17 -42.79
N MET A 528 5.07 -9.50 -41.49
CA MET A 528 4.47 -10.73 -40.96
C MET A 528 2.94 -10.74 -41.15
N ALA A 529 2.26 -9.63 -40.84
CA ALA A 529 0.82 -9.52 -41.04
C ALA A 529 0.41 -9.70 -42.52
N LEU A 530 1.14 -9.07 -43.42
CA LEU A 530 0.94 -9.25 -44.87
C LEU A 530 1.18 -10.70 -45.30
N SER A 531 2.30 -11.30 -44.87
CA SER A 531 2.64 -12.69 -45.17
C SER A 531 1.58 -13.66 -44.67
N PHE A 532 1.13 -13.48 -43.41
CA PHE A 532 0.06 -14.27 -42.85
C PHE A 532 -1.24 -14.10 -43.62
N GLY A 533 -1.62 -12.88 -43.96
CA GLY A 533 -2.81 -12.61 -44.77
C GLY A 533 -2.74 -13.27 -46.16
N PHE A 534 -1.57 -13.25 -46.82
CA PHE A 534 -1.34 -13.95 -48.10
C PHE A 534 -1.46 -15.46 -47.95
N ILE A 535 -0.78 -16.05 -46.96
CA ILE A 535 -0.81 -17.51 -46.71
C ILE A 535 -2.23 -17.94 -46.37
N PHE A 536 -2.90 -17.22 -45.49
CA PHE A 536 -4.28 -17.50 -45.12
C PHE A 536 -5.21 -17.46 -46.32
N ASN A 537 -5.12 -16.42 -47.15
CA ASN A 537 -5.91 -16.31 -48.36
C ASN A 537 -5.64 -17.45 -49.37
N LEU A 538 -4.38 -17.89 -49.50
CA LEU A 538 -4.04 -19.02 -50.36
C LEU A 538 -4.62 -20.33 -49.82
N LEU A 539 -4.58 -20.55 -48.51
CA LEU A 539 -5.08 -21.79 -47.89
C LEU A 539 -6.61 -21.87 -47.85
N VAL A 540 -7.28 -20.73 -47.61
CA VAL A 540 -8.74 -20.67 -47.48
C VAL A 540 -9.46 -20.36 -48.80
N ARG A 541 -8.70 -19.99 -49.85
CA ARG A 541 -9.26 -19.63 -51.13
C ARG A 541 -9.98 -20.82 -51.75
N ARG A 542 -11.28 -20.68 -52.01
CA ARG A 542 -12.05 -21.66 -52.78
C ARG A 542 -11.59 -21.64 -54.23
N PHE A 543 -11.22 -22.79 -54.75
CA PHE A 543 -11.08 -22.97 -56.18
C PHE A 543 -12.48 -23.06 -56.77
N VAL A 544 -12.80 -22.15 -57.63
CA VAL A 544 -14.07 -22.13 -58.40
C VAL A 544 -13.82 -22.56 -59.81
N ALA A 545 -14.80 -23.23 -60.40
CA ALA A 545 -14.73 -23.63 -61.83
C ALA A 545 -14.72 -22.38 -62.75
N VAL A 546 -14.20 -22.51 -63.96
CA VAL A 546 -14.01 -21.39 -64.89
C VAL A 546 -15.32 -20.66 -65.18
N ASP A 547 -16.40 -21.37 -65.27
CA ASP A 547 -17.78 -20.90 -65.52
C ASP A 547 -18.35 -20.13 -64.26
N GLU A 548 -17.90 -20.44 -63.07
CA GLU A 548 -18.22 -19.66 -61.86
C GLU A 548 -17.36 -18.42 -61.76
N ALA A 549 -16.09 -18.48 -62.22
CA ALA A 549 -15.16 -17.34 -62.17
C ALA A 549 -15.62 -16.21 -63.13
N GLU A 550 -16.23 -16.52 -64.26
CA GLU A 550 -16.81 -15.51 -65.16
C GLU A 550 -17.94 -14.69 -64.54
N LYS A 551 -18.70 -15.28 -63.55
CA LYS A 551 -19.73 -14.56 -62.79
C LYS A 551 -19.16 -13.57 -61.77
N TRP A 552 -17.89 -13.75 -61.37
CA TRP A 552 -17.19 -12.94 -60.40
C TRP A 552 -16.09 -12.06 -61.01
N ASP A 553 -16.17 -11.80 -62.30
CA ASP A 553 -15.20 -10.92 -63.00
C ASP A 553 -15.16 -9.57 -62.27
N VAL A 554 -13.96 -9.22 -61.78
CA VAL A 554 -13.67 -7.98 -61.04
C VAL A 554 -14.11 -6.75 -61.86
N ARG A 555 -14.13 -6.84 -63.22
CA ARG A 555 -14.66 -5.78 -64.08
C ARG A 555 -16.17 -5.62 -63.92
N ALA A 556 -16.93 -6.71 -63.80
CA ALA A 556 -18.37 -6.66 -63.58
C ALA A 556 -18.73 -6.10 -62.21
N VAL A 557 -17.97 -6.44 -61.17
CA VAL A 557 -18.15 -5.89 -59.83
C VAL A 557 -17.77 -4.41 -59.78
N ARG A 558 -16.66 -4.01 -60.42
CA ARG A 558 -16.28 -2.58 -60.53
C ARG A 558 -17.30 -1.76 -61.30
N LEU A 559 -17.85 -2.30 -62.37
CA LEU A 559 -18.91 -1.65 -63.11
C LEU A 559 -20.20 -1.50 -62.32
N LYS A 560 -20.58 -2.50 -61.51
CA LYS A 560 -21.73 -2.42 -60.60
C LYS A 560 -21.51 -1.39 -59.49
N ILE A 561 -20.32 -1.35 -58.88
CA ILE A 561 -19.96 -0.35 -57.87
C ILE A 561 -19.93 1.06 -58.49
N ALA A 562 -19.34 1.23 -59.67
CA ALA A 562 -19.32 2.50 -60.37
C ALA A 562 -20.73 2.97 -60.77
N ALA A 563 -21.61 2.05 -61.18
CA ALA A 563 -23.00 2.35 -61.48
C ALA A 563 -23.80 2.75 -60.22
N MET A 564 -23.58 2.06 -59.09
CA MET A 564 -24.14 2.45 -57.78
C MET A 564 -23.65 3.82 -57.32
N ALA A 565 -22.36 4.08 -57.41
CA ALA A 565 -21.77 5.37 -57.09
C ALA A 565 -22.36 6.51 -57.95
N ARG A 566 -22.51 6.29 -59.30
CA ARG A 566 -23.16 7.26 -60.20
C ARG A 566 -24.63 7.51 -59.83
N LYS A 567 -25.37 6.46 -59.41
CA LYS A 567 -26.76 6.61 -58.92
C LYS A 567 -26.83 7.42 -57.63
N LEU A 568 -25.92 7.19 -56.71
CA LEU A 568 -25.82 7.95 -55.44
C LEU A 568 -25.48 9.42 -55.71
N VAL A 569 -24.46 9.71 -56.54
CA VAL A 569 -24.08 11.06 -56.93
C VAL A 569 -25.23 11.78 -57.66
N GLY A 570 -25.96 11.03 -58.51
CA GLY A 570 -27.15 11.56 -59.21
C GLY A 570 -28.30 11.95 -58.25
N LYS A 571 -28.52 11.14 -57.18
CA LYS A 571 -29.49 11.47 -56.11
C LYS A 571 -29.06 12.71 -55.33
N PHE A 572 -27.80 12.83 -54.98
CA PHE A 572 -27.26 14.01 -54.27
C PHE A 572 -27.33 15.28 -55.16
N ARG A 573 -27.08 15.20 -56.46
CA ARG A 573 -27.23 16.33 -57.36
C ARG A 573 -28.69 16.76 -57.56
N LYS A 574 -29.65 15.83 -57.53
CA LYS A 574 -31.08 16.15 -57.57
C LYS A 574 -31.54 16.81 -56.26
N ALA A 575 -31.12 16.30 -55.12
CA ALA A 575 -31.42 16.92 -53.80
C ALA A 575 -30.90 18.36 -53.70
N LYS A 576 -29.67 18.61 -54.14
CA LYS A 576 -29.07 19.95 -54.15
C LYS A 576 -29.68 20.93 -55.17
N LYS A 577 -30.42 20.42 -56.18
CA LYS A 577 -31.16 21.22 -57.16
C LYS A 577 -32.55 21.61 -56.68
N VAL A 578 -33.12 20.84 -55.72
CA VAL A 578 -34.40 21.16 -55.08
C VAL A 578 -34.19 22.25 -54.01
N GLU A 579 -33.12 22.15 -53.24
CA GLU A 579 -32.73 23.12 -52.18
C GLU A 579 -32.34 24.50 -52.74
N LYS A 580 -32.04 24.63 -54.03
CA LYS A 580 -31.75 25.91 -54.71
C LYS A 580 -32.95 26.54 -55.39
N LYS A 581 -34.18 25.96 -55.25
CA LYS A 581 -35.41 26.48 -55.84
C LYS A 581 -36.45 26.90 -54.81
N GLU A 582 -36.17 26.73 -53.51
CA GLU A 582 -36.79 27.41 -52.40
C GLU A 582 -35.85 28.57 -51.98
#